data_4d9b6cacde5cecaa6799147f394396f2
#
_entry.id   4d9b6cacde5cecaa6799147f394396f2
#
_cell.length_a   1.000
_cell.length_b   1.000
_cell.length_c   1.000
_cell.angle_alpha   90.00
_cell.angle_beta   90.00
_cell.angle_gamma   90.00
#
_symmetry.space_group_name_H-M   'P 1'
#
loop_
_entity.id
_entity.type
_entity.pdbx_description
1 polymer ?
#
loop_
_entity_poly.entity_id
_entity_poly.type
_entity_poly.pdbx_seq_one_letter_code
_entity_poly.pdbx_strand_id
1 'polypeptide(L)'
;MVQTTDFFYPLVDDPYMMGKIACANVLSDLYAMGVTECDNMLMLLGVSTKMTEKERDVVIPLIMRGFKDSALEAGTTVTGGQTVVNPWCTIGGVATTVCQPNEYIVPDNAVVGDVLVLTKPLGTQVHYLIILVTKKIDIFAGCCKCT
;
A
#
# COMPACT_ATOMS: atom_id res chain seq x y z
N MET A 1 6.38 -0.10 21.71
CA MET A 1 6.60 -0.27 20.26
C MET A 1 5.24 -0.45 19.60
N VAL A 2 4.98 0.35 18.57
CA VAL A 2 3.81 0.22 17.68
C VAL A 2 4.32 -0.25 16.33
N GLN A 3 3.64 -1.22 15.76
CA GLN A 3 4.04 -1.82 14.49
C GLN A 3 2.80 -2.21 13.70
N THR A 4 2.85 -1.99 12.39
CA THR A 4 1.83 -2.46 11.45
C THR A 4 2.47 -3.30 10.36
N THR A 5 1.69 -4.20 9.79
CA THR A 5 2.07 -4.98 8.60
C THR A 5 0.88 -5.02 7.65
N ASP A 6 1.07 -4.51 6.46
CA ASP A 6 0.01 -4.49 5.46
C ASP A 6 0.57 -4.77 4.06
N PHE A 7 -0.19 -5.50 3.25
CA PHE A 7 0.14 -5.76 1.85
C PHE A 7 -1.11 -6.14 1.04
N PHE A 8 -1.07 -5.88 -0.24
CA PHE A 8 -2.18 -6.15 -1.14
C PHE A 8 -1.72 -6.40 -2.59
N TYR A 9 -2.65 -6.74 -3.46
CA TYR A 9 -2.43 -6.84 -4.89
C TYR A 9 -2.34 -5.45 -5.52
N PRO A 10 -1.63 -5.31 -6.67
CA PRO A 10 -1.56 -4.03 -7.38
C PRO A 10 -2.94 -3.43 -7.66
N LEU A 11 -3.11 -2.15 -7.33
CA LEU A 11 -4.35 -1.40 -7.51
C LEU A 11 -4.35 -0.53 -8.76
N VAL A 12 -3.17 -0.15 -9.26
CA VAL A 12 -2.98 0.72 -10.43
C VAL A 12 -1.96 0.10 -11.39
N ASP A 13 -2.02 0.50 -12.65
CA ASP A 13 -1.13 -0.02 -13.69
C ASP A 13 0.27 0.63 -13.65
N ASP A 14 0.38 1.86 -13.13
CA ASP A 14 1.66 2.55 -12.96
C ASP A 14 2.43 1.96 -11.77
N PRO A 15 3.60 1.31 -12.01
CA PRO A 15 4.35 0.67 -10.96
C PRO A 15 4.97 1.65 -9.96
N TYR A 16 5.37 2.85 -10.38
CA TYR A 16 5.88 3.87 -9.47
C TYR A 16 4.78 4.35 -8.51
N MET A 17 3.61 4.69 -9.06
CA MET A 17 2.46 5.09 -8.26
C MET A 17 1.98 3.96 -7.34
N MET A 18 2.08 2.71 -7.79
CA MET A 18 1.77 1.54 -6.97
C MET A 18 2.67 1.46 -5.73
N GLY A 19 3.96 1.75 -5.88
CA GLY A 19 4.90 1.84 -4.76
C GLY A 19 4.50 2.93 -3.77
N LYS A 20 4.13 4.11 -4.25
CA LYS A 20 3.65 5.22 -3.40
C LYS A 20 2.40 4.85 -2.60
N ILE A 21 1.42 4.24 -3.27
CA ILE A 21 0.18 3.78 -2.63
C ILE A 21 0.47 2.74 -1.56
N ALA A 22 1.36 1.79 -1.83
CA ALA A 22 1.74 0.76 -0.87
C ALA A 22 2.37 1.35 0.39
N CYS A 23 3.29 2.30 0.26
CA CYS A 23 3.90 3.00 1.38
C CYS A 23 2.86 3.76 2.22
N ALA A 24 1.99 4.53 1.55
CA ALA A 24 0.93 5.28 2.22
C ALA A 24 -0.04 4.36 2.99
N ASN A 25 -0.37 3.19 2.42
CA ASN A 25 -1.24 2.21 3.07
C ASN A 25 -0.59 1.63 4.34
N VAL A 26 0.70 1.28 4.28
CA VAL A 26 1.43 0.77 5.44
C VAL A 26 1.52 1.82 6.57
N LEU A 27 1.74 3.10 6.24
CA LEU A 27 1.80 4.17 7.23
C LEU A 27 0.42 4.54 7.80
N SER A 28 -0.65 4.29 7.06
CA SER A 28 -2.02 4.64 7.41
C SER A 28 -2.43 4.10 8.78
N ASP A 29 -2.03 2.89 9.13
CA ASP A 29 -2.40 2.28 10.41
C ASP A 29 -1.66 2.91 11.60
N LEU A 30 -0.42 3.38 11.42
CA LEU A 30 0.26 4.18 12.44
C LEU A 30 -0.47 5.51 12.64
N TYR A 31 -0.84 6.18 11.55
CA TYR A 31 -1.56 7.44 11.61
C TYR A 31 -2.95 7.30 12.25
N ALA A 32 -3.63 6.18 12.03
CA ALA A 32 -4.90 5.86 12.69
C ALA A 32 -4.79 5.73 14.21
N MET A 33 -3.60 5.40 14.71
CA MET A 33 -3.29 5.36 16.13
C MET A 33 -2.76 6.71 16.69
N GLY A 34 -2.82 7.78 15.87
CA GLY A 34 -2.29 9.10 16.24
C GLY A 34 -0.75 9.19 16.19
N VAL A 35 -0.08 8.17 15.73
CA VAL A 35 1.38 8.11 15.63
C VAL A 35 1.81 8.67 14.26
N THR A 36 2.45 9.82 14.27
CA THR A 36 2.87 10.53 13.05
C THR A 36 4.31 10.27 12.64
N GLU A 37 5.12 9.74 13.56
CA GLU A 37 6.52 9.41 13.34
C GLU A 37 6.71 7.91 13.14
N CYS A 38 7.54 7.54 12.19
CA CYS A 38 7.90 6.16 11.90
C CYS A 38 9.42 6.02 11.90
N ASP A 39 9.97 5.20 12.79
CA ASP A 39 11.42 5.02 12.93
C ASP A 39 12.01 4.33 11.71
N ASN A 40 11.35 3.30 11.20
CA ASN A 40 11.77 2.61 10.00
C ASN A 40 10.63 1.88 9.29
N MET A 41 10.87 1.55 8.03
CA MET A 41 10.01 0.70 7.23
C MET A 41 10.76 -0.49 6.64
N LEU A 42 10.06 -1.61 6.50
CA LEU A 42 10.50 -2.76 5.71
C LEU A 42 9.54 -2.92 4.53
N MET A 43 10.06 -3.13 3.32
CA MET A 43 9.25 -3.39 2.15
C MET A 43 9.03 -4.89 1.94
N LEU A 44 7.79 -5.31 1.71
CA LEU A 44 7.42 -6.67 1.37
C LEU A 44 6.96 -6.70 -0.10
N LEU A 45 7.60 -7.54 -0.91
CA LEU A 45 7.35 -7.59 -2.34
C LEU A 45 7.24 -9.05 -2.83
N GLY A 46 6.08 -9.40 -3.36
CA GLY A 46 5.86 -10.62 -4.11
C GLY A 46 5.99 -10.35 -5.60
N VAL A 47 6.89 -11.04 -6.28
CA VAL A 47 7.11 -10.88 -7.72
C VAL A 47 6.49 -12.05 -8.46
N SER A 48 5.59 -11.78 -9.40
CA SER A 48 4.89 -12.83 -10.13
C SER A 48 5.83 -13.65 -11.03
N THR A 49 5.70 -14.98 -10.94
CA THR A 49 6.39 -15.91 -11.88
C THR A 49 5.95 -15.73 -13.32
N LYS A 50 4.80 -15.08 -13.57
CA LYS A 50 4.29 -14.81 -14.91
C LYS A 50 4.94 -13.58 -15.57
N MET A 51 5.65 -12.76 -14.80
CA MET A 51 6.41 -11.63 -15.35
C MET A 51 7.63 -12.16 -16.10
N THR A 52 7.84 -11.63 -17.30
CA THR A 52 9.10 -11.85 -18.03
C THR A 52 10.27 -11.15 -17.31
N GLU A 53 11.49 -11.56 -17.62
CA GLU A 53 12.68 -10.92 -17.05
C GLU A 53 12.73 -9.42 -17.35
N LYS A 54 12.44 -9.04 -18.61
CA LYS A 54 12.39 -7.63 -19.02
C LYS A 54 11.34 -6.80 -18.28
N GLU A 55 10.17 -7.38 -18.01
CA GLU A 55 9.15 -6.72 -17.20
C GLU A 55 9.61 -6.55 -15.75
N ARG A 56 10.21 -7.57 -15.16
CA ARG A 56 10.76 -7.49 -13.80
C ARG A 56 11.81 -6.40 -13.67
N ASP A 57 12.74 -6.30 -14.63
CA ASP A 57 13.83 -5.33 -14.62
C ASP A 57 13.34 -3.87 -14.70
N VAL A 58 12.13 -3.63 -15.20
CA VAL A 58 11.53 -2.29 -15.27
C VAL A 58 10.55 -2.06 -14.14
N VAL A 59 9.62 -2.98 -13.92
CA VAL A 59 8.48 -2.81 -12.99
C VAL A 59 8.95 -2.79 -11.54
N ILE A 60 9.81 -3.73 -11.15
CA ILE A 60 10.22 -3.87 -9.75
C ILE A 60 11.02 -2.66 -9.25
N PRO A 61 12.03 -2.14 -9.97
CA PRO A 61 12.72 -0.92 -9.56
C PRO A 61 11.81 0.30 -9.44
N LEU A 62 10.81 0.44 -10.32
CA LEU A 62 9.85 1.55 -10.25
C LEU A 62 8.96 1.46 -9.01
N ILE A 63 8.47 0.27 -8.67
CA ILE A 63 7.70 0.03 -7.44
C ILE A 63 8.56 0.38 -6.21
N MET A 64 9.77 -0.14 -6.14
CA MET A 64 10.69 0.11 -5.02
C MET A 64 11.01 1.61 -4.88
N ARG A 65 11.20 2.29 -6.01
CA ARG A 65 11.44 3.73 -6.03
C ARG A 65 10.24 4.52 -5.51
N GLY A 66 9.03 4.21 -5.98
CA GLY A 66 7.80 4.87 -5.51
C GLY A 66 7.58 4.69 -4.00
N PHE A 67 7.80 3.48 -3.49
CA PHE A 67 7.72 3.18 -2.06
C PHE A 67 8.76 3.98 -1.25
N LYS A 68 10.02 3.98 -1.70
CA LYS A 68 11.11 4.72 -1.06
C LYS A 68 10.84 6.23 -1.05
N ASP A 69 10.43 6.81 -2.18
CA ASP A 69 10.22 8.25 -2.29
C ASP A 69 9.09 8.70 -1.34
N SER A 70 8.00 7.92 -1.22
CA SER A 70 6.94 8.19 -0.24
C SER A 70 7.38 8.01 1.21
N ALA A 71 8.23 7.03 1.51
CA ALA A 71 8.80 6.90 2.85
C ALA A 71 9.63 8.13 3.23
N LEU A 72 10.44 8.64 2.30
CA LEU A 72 11.23 9.87 2.52
C LEU A 72 10.33 11.11 2.70
N GLU A 73 9.26 11.24 1.90
CA GLU A 73 8.24 12.30 2.07
C GLU A 73 7.60 12.25 3.48
N ALA A 74 7.39 11.06 4.01
CA ALA A 74 6.85 10.84 5.37
C ALA A 74 7.89 10.97 6.50
N GLY A 75 9.13 11.34 6.19
CA GLY A 75 10.20 11.51 7.18
C GLY A 75 10.80 10.20 7.71
N THR A 76 10.56 9.08 7.04
CA THR A 76 11.10 7.76 7.42
C THR A 76 11.96 7.17 6.31
N THR A 77 12.54 6.01 6.56
CA THR A 77 13.40 5.30 5.59
C THR A 77 13.06 3.83 5.50
N VAL A 78 13.24 3.26 4.31
CA VAL A 78 13.16 1.83 4.08
C VAL A 78 14.52 1.21 4.40
N THR A 79 14.60 0.46 5.50
CA THR A 79 15.86 -0.11 6.00
C THR A 79 16.09 -1.55 5.55
N GLY A 80 15.06 -2.19 4.97
CA GLY A 80 15.14 -3.58 4.51
C GLY A 80 13.80 -4.09 4.03
N GLY A 81 13.63 -5.39 4.09
CA GLY A 81 12.41 -6.06 3.69
C GLY A 81 12.65 -7.43 3.10
N GLN A 82 11.69 -7.94 2.36
CA GLN A 82 11.76 -9.25 1.71
C GLN A 82 11.13 -9.20 0.33
N THR A 83 11.81 -9.78 -0.64
CA THR A 83 11.27 -10.05 -1.98
C THR A 83 11.18 -11.55 -2.20
N VAL A 84 10.01 -12.03 -2.59
CA VAL A 84 9.77 -13.44 -2.90
C VAL A 84 9.15 -13.59 -4.28
N VAL A 85 9.48 -14.69 -4.96
CA VAL A 85 8.86 -15.05 -6.24
C VAL A 85 7.70 -16.01 -5.96
N ASN A 86 6.51 -15.67 -6.46
CA ASN A 86 5.29 -16.45 -6.28
C ASN A 86 4.34 -16.25 -7.49
N PRO A 87 3.19 -16.95 -7.57
CA PRO A 87 2.29 -16.81 -8.72
C PRO A 87 1.67 -15.41 -8.89
N TRP A 88 1.64 -14.57 -7.84
CA TRP A 88 1.00 -13.26 -7.84
C TRP A 88 1.99 -12.15 -7.52
N CYS A 89 1.69 -10.94 -7.98
CA CYS A 89 2.36 -9.74 -7.52
C CYS A 89 1.65 -9.23 -6.25
N THR A 90 2.41 -9.01 -5.17
CA THR A 90 1.91 -8.43 -3.93
C THR A 90 2.89 -7.39 -3.43
N ILE A 91 2.38 -6.32 -2.85
CA ILE A 91 3.17 -5.17 -2.43
C ILE A 91 2.69 -4.70 -1.07
N GLY A 92 3.61 -4.39 -0.21
CA GLY A 92 3.32 -3.83 1.10
C GLY A 92 4.56 -3.62 1.91
N GLY A 93 4.40 -3.63 3.21
CA GLY A 93 5.53 -3.41 4.10
C GLY A 93 5.17 -3.53 5.57
N VAL A 94 6.14 -3.20 6.37
CA VAL A 94 6.04 -3.07 7.83
C VAL A 94 6.49 -1.68 8.19
N ALA A 95 5.73 -0.98 9.02
CA ALA A 95 6.16 0.27 9.64
C ALA A 95 6.27 0.06 11.16
N THR A 96 7.35 0.57 11.74
CA THR A 96 7.65 0.38 13.15
C THR A 96 8.08 1.69 13.77
N THR A 97 7.58 1.95 14.99
CA THR A 97 8.03 3.06 15.81
C THR A 97 8.05 2.70 17.30
N VAL A 98 8.84 3.43 18.06
CA VAL A 98 8.89 3.32 19.51
C VAL A 98 8.39 4.63 20.10
N CYS A 99 7.27 4.59 20.82
CA CYS A 99 6.66 5.75 21.44
C CYS A 99 6.27 5.46 22.90
N GLN A 100 5.99 6.51 23.66
CA GLN A 100 5.48 6.40 25.01
C GLN A 100 3.99 6.02 25.01
N PRO A 101 3.46 5.44 26.11
CA PRO A 101 2.06 5.04 26.19
C PRO A 101 1.04 6.18 26.00
N ASN A 102 1.44 7.42 26.20
CA ASN A 102 0.61 8.60 26.03
C ASN A 102 0.73 9.25 24.64
N GLU A 103 1.54 8.67 23.73
CA GLU A 103 1.79 9.18 22.38
C GLU A 103 0.99 8.43 21.30
N TYR A 104 0.20 7.44 21.71
CA TYR A 104 -0.71 6.73 20.80
C TYR A 104 -2.08 6.54 21.42
N ILE A 105 -3.08 6.42 20.56
CA ILE A 105 -4.47 6.16 20.96
C ILE A 105 -4.89 4.75 20.56
N VAL A 106 -5.78 4.17 21.35
CA VAL A 106 -6.43 2.89 21.05
C VAL A 106 -7.94 3.09 20.91
N PRO A 107 -8.60 2.39 19.98
CA PRO A 107 -10.02 2.61 19.67
C PRO A 107 -10.98 2.37 20.83
N ASP A 108 -10.60 1.54 21.81
CA ASP A 108 -11.40 1.21 22.99
C ASP A 108 -11.46 2.32 24.05
N ASN A 109 -10.67 3.38 23.89
CA ASN A 109 -10.69 4.56 24.77
C ASN A 109 -11.73 5.61 24.36
N ALA A 110 -12.50 5.37 23.29
CA ALA A 110 -13.52 6.30 22.81
C ALA A 110 -14.63 6.50 23.87
N VAL A 111 -15.04 7.75 24.06
CA VAL A 111 -16.08 8.14 25.01
C VAL A 111 -17.21 8.90 24.33
N VAL A 112 -18.36 9.00 25.01
CA VAL A 112 -19.51 9.77 24.49
C VAL A 112 -19.11 11.24 24.38
N GLY A 113 -19.27 11.81 23.18
CA GLY A 113 -18.88 13.18 22.86
C GLY A 113 -17.66 13.28 21.94
N ASP A 114 -16.94 12.18 21.72
CA ASP A 114 -15.87 12.14 20.74
C ASP A 114 -16.42 12.28 19.31
N VAL A 115 -15.62 12.90 18.46
CA VAL A 115 -15.96 13.14 17.05
C VAL A 115 -15.13 12.21 16.16
N LEU A 116 -15.83 11.42 15.34
CA LEU A 116 -15.19 10.59 14.32
C LEU A 116 -14.87 11.41 13.08
N VAL A 117 -13.59 11.55 12.76
CA VAL A 117 -13.12 12.29 11.58
C VAL A 117 -12.69 11.31 10.49
N LEU A 118 -13.36 11.34 9.35
CA LEU A 118 -12.94 10.62 8.16
C LEU A 118 -12.04 11.53 7.31
N THR A 119 -10.79 11.16 7.15
CA THR A 119 -9.81 11.90 6.34
C THR A 119 -9.98 11.69 4.84
N LYS A 120 -10.73 10.65 4.46
CA LYS A 120 -11.09 10.31 3.08
C LYS A 120 -12.44 9.58 3.04
N PRO A 121 -13.15 9.53 1.89
CA PRO A 121 -14.37 8.76 1.75
C PRO A 121 -14.15 7.27 2.04
N LEU A 122 -15.17 6.61 2.61
CA LEU A 122 -15.17 5.17 2.81
C LEU A 122 -15.21 4.42 1.47
N GLY A 123 -14.60 3.24 1.42
CA GLY A 123 -14.69 2.33 0.29
C GLY A 123 -13.89 2.74 -0.95
N THR A 124 -12.94 3.65 -0.84
CA THR A 124 -12.11 4.13 -1.97
C THR A 124 -11.42 2.98 -2.71
N GLN A 125 -10.88 2.00 -1.98
CA GLN A 125 -10.23 0.82 -2.55
C GLN A 125 -11.22 -0.07 -3.31
N VAL A 126 -12.41 -0.31 -2.75
CA VAL A 126 -13.48 -1.09 -3.38
C VAL A 126 -13.98 -0.40 -4.65
N HIS A 127 -14.15 0.92 -4.62
CA HIS A 127 -14.56 1.70 -5.77
C HIS A 127 -13.55 1.56 -6.92
N TYR A 128 -12.27 1.62 -6.62
CA TYR A 128 -11.22 1.45 -7.62
C TYR A 128 -11.21 0.03 -8.22
N LEU A 129 -11.39 -1.01 -7.39
CA LEU A 129 -11.51 -2.40 -7.87
C LEU A 129 -12.71 -2.58 -8.81
N ILE A 130 -13.85 -1.94 -8.51
CA ILE A 130 -15.03 -1.97 -9.38
C ILE A 130 -14.69 -1.34 -10.74
N ILE A 131 -14.01 -0.19 -10.77
CA ILE A 131 -13.59 0.46 -12.01
C ILE A 131 -12.65 -0.44 -12.84
N LEU A 132 -11.72 -1.13 -12.20
CA LEU A 132 -10.81 -2.05 -12.89
C LEU A 132 -11.56 -3.24 -13.51
N VAL A 133 -12.53 -3.81 -12.79
CA VAL A 133 -13.33 -4.93 -13.26
C VAL A 133 -14.23 -4.50 -14.42
N THR A 134 -14.88 -3.34 -14.33
CA THR A 134 -15.73 -2.81 -15.42
C THR A 134 -14.91 -2.49 -16.66
N LYS A 135 -13.76 -1.85 -16.54
CA LYS A 135 -12.86 -1.62 -17.69
C LYS A 135 -12.40 -2.91 -18.37
N LYS A 136 -12.11 -3.97 -17.62
CA LYS A 136 -11.79 -5.28 -18.20
C LYS A 136 -12.97 -5.87 -18.95
N ILE A 137 -14.19 -5.75 -18.45
CA ILE A 137 -15.40 -6.21 -19.12
C ILE A 137 -15.60 -5.48 -20.45
N ASP A 138 -15.38 -4.17 -20.51
CA ASP A 138 -15.49 -3.38 -21.73
C ASP A 138 -14.45 -3.78 -22.79
N ILE A 139 -13.23 -4.13 -22.38
CA ILE A 139 -12.18 -4.63 -23.28
C ILE A 139 -12.60 -5.98 -23.89
N PHE A 140 -13.15 -6.90 -23.08
CA PHE A 140 -13.67 -8.18 -23.56
C PHE A 140 -14.90 -8.04 -24.47
N ALA A 141 -15.82 -7.13 -24.14
CA ALA A 141 -16.99 -6.84 -24.98
C ALA A 141 -16.61 -6.18 -26.30
N GLY A 142 -15.55 -5.37 -26.35
CA GLY A 142 -14.99 -4.80 -27.57
C GLY A 142 -14.33 -5.83 -28.49
N CYS A 143 -13.69 -6.85 -27.92
CA CYS A 143 -13.02 -7.92 -28.68
C CYS A 143 -14.01 -8.91 -29.34
N CYS A 144 -15.24 -9.04 -28.82
CA CYS A 144 -16.28 -9.89 -29.39
C CYS A 144 -17.10 -9.22 -30.51
N LYS A 145 -16.82 -7.96 -30.86
CA LYS A 145 -17.51 -7.25 -31.99
C LYS A 145 -16.74 -7.25 -33.27
N CYS A 146 -15.62 -7.95 -33.36
CA CYS A 146 -14.83 -8.15 -34.59
C CYS A 146 -14.98 -9.58 -35.09
N THR A 147 -16.21 -9.99 -35.46
CA THR A 147 -16.49 -11.10 -36.36
C THR A 147 -17.73 -10.79 -37.17
#